data_ef43de074213b6af62ddcde11a81ecf4
#
_entry.id   ef43de074213b6af62ddcde11a81ecf4
#
_cell.length_a   1.000
_cell.length_b   1.000
_cell.length_c   1.000
_cell.angle_alpha   90.00
_cell.angle_beta   90.00
_cell.angle_gamma   90.00
#
_symmetry.space_group_name_H-M   'P 1'
#
loop_
_entity.id
_entity.type
_entity.pdbx_description
1 polymer ?
#
loop_
_entity_poly.entity_id
_entity_poly.type
_entity_poly.pdbx_seq_one_letter_code
_entity_poly.pdbx_strand_id
1 'polypeptide(L)'
;MTLAWTLFGLCLVVVACIGCVVPVLPGPILAFLGILCYLPTPHAPSTATLATFALLTALATLLDYVVPAIGAKKFSCSRWGVFGCAAGTVAGLFFLPIGLVAGPFLGAFCGELIAGRKILQAAKGGLGAFLGFVAGTLIKLIVCFAMLGWAVFHL
;
A
#
# COMPACT_ATOMS: atom_id res chain seq x y z
N MET A 1 -20.91 -21.14 13.15
CA MET A 1 -20.94 -19.72 12.75
C MET A 1 -19.62 -18.98 13.04
N THR A 2 -18.97 -19.22 14.17
CA THR A 2 -17.69 -18.59 14.54
C THR A 2 -16.57 -18.85 13.54
N LEU A 3 -16.40 -20.09 13.06
CA LEU A 3 -15.38 -20.45 12.06
C LEU A 3 -15.55 -19.69 10.74
N ALA A 4 -16.78 -19.43 10.32
CA ALA A 4 -17.04 -18.66 9.10
C ALA A 4 -16.56 -17.20 9.22
N TRP A 5 -16.75 -16.58 10.39
CA TRP A 5 -16.29 -15.22 10.65
C TRP A 5 -14.76 -15.13 10.74
N THR A 6 -14.09 -16.12 11.37
CA THR A 6 -12.62 -16.15 11.44
C THR A 6 -12.00 -16.33 10.07
N LEU A 7 -12.51 -17.27 9.25
CA LEU A 7 -12.03 -17.50 7.88
C LEU A 7 -12.28 -16.27 6.99
N PHE A 8 -13.44 -15.64 7.10
CA PHE A 8 -13.75 -14.44 6.33
C PHE A 8 -12.83 -13.27 6.72
N GLY A 9 -12.60 -13.06 8.02
CA GLY A 9 -11.66 -12.07 8.52
C GLY A 9 -10.23 -12.32 8.02
N LEU A 10 -9.76 -13.57 8.09
CA LEU A 10 -8.43 -13.95 7.58
C LEU A 10 -8.31 -13.70 6.07
N CYS A 11 -9.32 -14.09 5.28
CA CYS A 11 -9.36 -13.81 3.84
C CYS A 11 -9.24 -12.30 3.56
N LEU A 12 -9.97 -11.46 4.30
CA LEU A 12 -9.89 -10.00 4.14
C LEU A 12 -8.48 -9.47 4.44
N VAL A 13 -7.82 -9.97 5.49
CA VAL A 13 -6.45 -9.56 5.82
C VAL A 13 -5.46 -10.01 4.75
N VAL A 14 -5.60 -11.21 4.20
CA VAL A 14 -4.75 -11.68 3.08
C VAL A 14 -4.97 -10.84 1.83
N VAL A 15 -6.23 -10.57 1.47
CA VAL A 15 -6.56 -9.68 0.33
C VAL A 15 -6.02 -8.27 0.56
N ALA A 16 -6.04 -7.78 1.80
CA ALA A 16 -5.47 -6.48 2.16
C ALA A 16 -3.96 -6.43 1.94
N CYS A 17 -3.21 -7.50 2.25
CA CYS A 17 -1.78 -7.58 1.95
C CYS A 17 -1.50 -7.47 0.45
N ILE A 18 -2.30 -8.14 -0.38
CA ILE A 18 -2.21 -8.01 -1.85
C ILE A 18 -2.59 -6.59 -2.27
N GLY A 19 -3.64 -6.03 -1.67
CA GLY A 19 -4.10 -4.67 -1.92
C GLY A 19 -3.10 -3.57 -1.55
N CYS A 20 -2.16 -3.83 -0.65
CA CYS A 20 -1.10 -2.86 -0.32
C CYS A 20 -0.18 -2.54 -1.50
N VAL A 21 -0.05 -3.47 -2.43
CA VAL A 21 0.79 -3.31 -3.64
C VAL A 21 0.05 -2.51 -4.71
N VAL A 22 -1.28 -2.60 -4.74
CA VAL A 22 -2.10 -1.85 -5.70
C VAL A 22 -2.38 -0.45 -5.15
N PRO A 23 -1.97 0.64 -5.84
CA PRO A 23 -2.05 2.00 -5.31
C PRO A 23 -3.49 2.52 -5.10
N VAL A 24 -4.49 1.79 -5.58
CA VAL A 24 -5.92 2.17 -5.49
C VAL A 24 -6.60 1.57 -4.26
N LEU A 25 -6.10 0.45 -3.72
CA LEU A 25 -6.74 -0.26 -2.61
C LEU A 25 -6.16 0.18 -1.26
N PRO A 26 -7.03 0.59 -0.31
CA PRO A 26 -6.59 0.97 1.03
C PRO A 26 -6.31 -0.29 1.88
N GLY A 27 -5.17 -0.96 1.61
CA GLY A 27 -4.78 -2.22 2.25
C GLY A 27 -4.93 -2.23 3.78
N PRO A 28 -4.35 -1.27 4.55
CA PRO A 28 -4.47 -1.24 6.00
C PRO A 28 -5.91 -1.14 6.51
N ILE A 29 -6.79 -0.42 5.79
CA ILE A 29 -8.21 -0.32 6.15
C ILE A 29 -8.91 -1.67 5.96
N LEU A 30 -8.65 -2.36 4.84
CA LEU A 30 -9.19 -3.70 4.60
C LEU A 30 -8.67 -4.73 5.62
N ALA A 31 -7.40 -4.65 6.01
CA ALA A 31 -6.84 -5.50 7.05
C ALA A 31 -7.52 -5.25 8.40
N PHE A 32 -7.75 -3.98 8.76
CA PHE A 32 -8.45 -3.63 9.98
C PHE A 32 -9.91 -4.12 9.99
N LEU A 33 -10.63 -4.00 8.86
CA LEU A 33 -11.96 -4.60 8.71
C LEU A 33 -11.93 -6.12 8.89
N GLY A 34 -10.88 -6.79 8.37
CA GLY A 34 -10.67 -8.21 8.62
C GLY A 34 -10.52 -8.54 10.11
N ILE A 35 -9.78 -7.73 10.89
CA ILE A 35 -9.66 -7.89 12.34
C ILE A 35 -11.01 -7.66 13.05
N LEU A 36 -11.83 -6.71 12.60
CA LEU A 36 -13.17 -6.50 13.16
C LEU A 36 -14.09 -7.71 12.98
N CYS A 37 -13.88 -8.54 11.96
CA CYS A 37 -14.64 -9.78 11.77
C CYS A 37 -14.39 -10.83 12.87
N TYR A 38 -13.33 -10.67 13.68
CA TYR A 38 -13.06 -11.53 14.83
C TYR A 38 -13.89 -11.16 16.08
N LEU A 39 -14.56 -10.00 16.12
CA LEU A 39 -15.36 -9.55 17.28
C LEU A 39 -16.45 -10.55 17.72
N PRO A 40 -17.21 -11.19 16.81
CA PRO A 40 -18.23 -12.17 17.21
C PRO A 40 -17.67 -13.57 17.49
N THR A 41 -16.35 -13.73 17.57
CA THR A 41 -15.68 -15.01 17.78
C THR A 41 -15.13 -15.12 19.21
N PRO A 42 -14.86 -16.35 19.74
CA PRO A 42 -14.23 -16.52 21.05
C PRO A 42 -12.80 -15.94 21.10
N HIS A 43 -12.22 -15.65 19.96
CA HIS A 43 -10.89 -15.02 19.81
C HIS A 43 -10.99 -13.51 19.54
N ALA A 44 -12.02 -12.85 20.08
CA ALA A 44 -12.22 -11.42 19.93
C ALA A 44 -11.00 -10.62 20.37
N PRO A 45 -10.52 -9.66 19.54
CA PRO A 45 -9.38 -8.81 19.90
C PRO A 45 -9.74 -7.96 21.12
N SER A 46 -8.77 -7.77 22.03
CA SER A 46 -8.94 -6.89 23.17
C SER A 46 -9.15 -5.42 22.70
N THR A 47 -9.76 -4.60 23.54
CA THR A 47 -9.92 -3.18 23.24
C THR A 47 -8.58 -2.48 22.99
N ALA A 48 -7.54 -2.88 23.69
CA ALA A 48 -6.18 -2.39 23.48
C ALA A 48 -5.63 -2.77 22.10
N THR A 49 -5.84 -4.03 21.67
CA THR A 49 -5.44 -4.51 20.34
C THR A 49 -6.17 -3.76 19.23
N LEU A 50 -7.48 -3.57 19.38
CA LEU A 50 -8.27 -2.79 18.43
C LEU A 50 -7.80 -1.34 18.34
N ALA A 51 -7.56 -0.69 19.48
CA ALA A 51 -7.06 0.69 19.51
C ALA A 51 -5.68 0.80 18.83
N THR A 52 -4.79 -0.16 19.10
CA THR A 52 -3.46 -0.20 18.47
C THR A 52 -3.57 -0.37 16.96
N PHE A 53 -4.36 -1.30 16.48
CA PHE A 53 -4.53 -1.52 15.04
C PHE A 53 -5.27 -0.37 14.36
N ALA A 54 -6.24 0.26 15.01
CA ALA A 54 -6.88 1.46 14.50
C ALA A 54 -5.89 2.62 14.35
N LEU A 55 -5.04 2.84 15.37
CA LEU A 55 -4.00 3.86 15.33
C LEU A 55 -2.96 3.58 14.23
N LEU A 56 -2.49 2.34 14.11
CA LEU A 56 -1.56 1.93 13.06
C LEU A 56 -2.16 2.10 11.67
N THR A 57 -3.44 1.76 11.49
CA THR A 57 -4.18 1.95 10.23
C THR A 57 -4.28 3.44 9.88
N ALA A 58 -4.66 4.28 10.83
CA ALA A 58 -4.74 5.72 10.63
C ALA A 58 -3.38 6.32 10.27
N LEU A 59 -2.32 5.92 11.00
CA LEU A 59 -0.96 6.38 10.75
C LEU A 59 -0.45 5.91 9.37
N ALA A 60 -0.65 4.64 9.01
CA ALA A 60 -0.25 4.11 7.71
C ALA A 60 -0.99 4.83 6.56
N THR A 61 -2.29 5.09 6.73
CA THR A 61 -3.09 5.83 5.74
C THR A 61 -2.60 7.27 5.60
N LEU A 62 -2.29 7.94 6.71
CA LEU A 62 -1.73 9.29 6.68
C LEU A 62 -0.38 9.32 5.97
N LEU A 63 0.52 8.40 6.31
CA LEU A 63 1.85 8.28 5.69
C LEU A 63 1.76 7.96 4.19
N ASP A 64 0.72 7.26 3.75
CA ASP A 64 0.47 6.96 2.34
C ASP A 64 0.27 8.22 1.49
N TYR A 65 -0.25 9.29 2.07
CA TYR A 65 -0.36 10.59 1.40
C TYR A 65 0.88 11.47 1.61
N VAL A 66 1.49 11.43 2.79
CA VAL A 66 2.58 12.31 3.18
C VAL A 66 3.91 11.89 2.52
N VAL A 67 4.22 10.60 2.50
CA VAL A 67 5.50 10.09 1.99
C VAL A 67 5.66 10.35 0.49
N PRO A 68 4.68 10.06 -0.40
CA PRO A 68 4.78 10.42 -1.81
C PRO A 68 4.84 11.94 -2.04
N ALA A 69 4.12 12.73 -1.23
CA ALA A 69 4.13 14.19 -1.35
C ALA A 69 5.51 14.79 -1.00
N ILE A 70 6.18 14.27 0.03
CA ILE A 70 7.54 14.67 0.39
C ILE A 70 8.53 14.22 -0.71
N GLY A 71 8.41 12.97 -1.18
CA GLY A 71 9.22 12.44 -2.28
C GLY A 71 9.08 13.29 -3.54
N ALA A 72 7.84 13.58 -3.94
CA ALA A 72 7.56 14.42 -5.10
C ALA A 72 8.16 15.83 -4.97
N LYS A 73 8.05 16.47 -3.80
CA LYS A 73 8.67 17.79 -3.54
C LYS A 73 10.19 17.74 -3.60
N LYS A 74 10.82 16.78 -2.92
CA LYS A 74 12.27 16.67 -2.82
C LYS A 74 12.95 16.42 -4.17
N PHE A 75 12.31 15.67 -5.05
CA PHE A 75 12.82 15.34 -6.39
C PHE A 75 12.17 16.16 -7.49
N SER A 76 11.41 17.21 -7.15
CA SER A 76 10.69 18.05 -8.10
C SER A 76 9.84 17.25 -9.11
N CYS A 77 9.18 16.20 -8.63
CA CYS A 77 8.32 15.35 -9.45
C CYS A 77 7.08 16.12 -9.91
N SER A 78 6.65 15.92 -11.16
CA SER A 78 5.42 16.49 -11.68
C SER A 78 4.22 15.63 -11.31
N ARG A 79 3.00 16.20 -11.44
CA ARG A 79 1.75 15.42 -11.28
C ARG A 79 1.67 14.27 -12.28
N TRP A 80 2.17 14.48 -13.49
CA TRP A 80 2.24 13.46 -14.54
C TRP A 80 3.16 12.30 -14.18
N GLY A 81 4.29 12.58 -13.49
CA GLY A 81 5.17 11.54 -12.97
C GLY A 81 4.49 10.67 -11.91
N VAL A 82 3.70 11.27 -11.00
CA VAL A 82 2.94 10.53 -9.98
C VAL A 82 1.84 9.67 -10.63
N PHE A 83 1.07 10.24 -11.57
CA PHE A 83 0.06 9.48 -12.33
C PHE A 83 0.69 8.35 -13.14
N GLY A 84 1.80 8.61 -13.81
CA GLY A 84 2.57 7.62 -14.56
C GLY A 84 3.04 6.48 -13.67
N CYS A 85 3.53 6.78 -12.45
CA CYS A 85 3.92 5.79 -11.46
C CYS A 85 2.74 4.86 -11.11
N ALA A 86 1.57 5.42 -10.80
CA ALA A 86 0.37 4.64 -10.47
C ALA A 86 -0.10 3.79 -11.68
N ALA A 87 -0.18 4.37 -12.87
CA ALA A 87 -0.55 3.66 -14.09
C ALA A 87 0.45 2.54 -14.42
N GLY A 88 1.76 2.82 -14.30
CA GLY A 88 2.83 1.86 -14.51
C GLY A 88 2.78 0.72 -13.50
N THR A 89 2.41 0.98 -12.23
CA THR A 89 2.21 -0.08 -11.23
C THR A 89 1.08 -1.02 -11.64
N VAL A 90 -0.06 -0.47 -12.05
CA VAL A 90 -1.20 -1.29 -12.51
C VAL A 90 -0.84 -2.12 -13.74
N ALA A 91 -0.18 -1.50 -14.73
CA ALA A 91 0.29 -2.22 -15.92
C ALA A 91 1.36 -3.29 -15.55
N GLY A 92 2.24 -2.97 -14.61
CA GLY A 92 3.29 -3.87 -14.12
C GLY A 92 2.76 -5.13 -13.44
N LEU A 93 1.55 -5.09 -12.87
CA LEU A 93 0.91 -6.27 -12.25
C LEU A 93 0.70 -7.42 -13.25
N PHE A 94 0.56 -7.12 -14.54
CA PHE A 94 0.42 -8.14 -15.59
C PHE A 94 1.73 -8.86 -15.92
N PHE A 95 2.87 -8.31 -15.49
CA PHE A 95 4.21 -8.83 -15.78
C PHE A 95 5.01 -9.19 -14.51
N LEU A 96 4.34 -9.77 -13.52
CA LEU A 96 4.97 -10.21 -12.27
C LEU A 96 6.11 -11.21 -12.52
N PRO A 97 7.22 -11.13 -11.74
CA PRO A 97 7.51 -10.17 -10.67
C PRO A 97 8.22 -8.89 -11.12
N ILE A 98 8.81 -8.88 -12.32
CA ILE A 98 9.65 -7.78 -12.83
C ILE A 98 8.84 -6.50 -13.05
N GLY A 99 7.61 -6.65 -13.56
CA GLY A 99 6.70 -5.53 -13.82
C GLY A 99 6.32 -4.74 -12.57
N LEU A 100 6.30 -5.38 -11.41
CA LEU A 100 5.97 -4.72 -10.15
C LEU A 100 7.00 -3.65 -9.74
N VAL A 101 8.25 -3.85 -10.10
CA VAL A 101 9.36 -2.92 -9.83
C VAL A 101 9.58 -1.98 -11.01
N ALA A 102 9.63 -2.53 -12.22
CA ALA A 102 9.89 -1.76 -13.43
C ALA A 102 8.70 -0.86 -13.82
N GLY A 103 7.46 -1.34 -13.60
CA GLY A 103 6.23 -0.62 -13.96
C GLY A 103 6.13 0.77 -13.33
N PRO A 104 6.20 0.90 -11.99
CA PRO A 104 6.15 2.18 -11.31
C PRO A 104 7.25 3.14 -11.75
N PHE A 105 8.48 2.62 -11.92
CA PHE A 105 9.63 3.42 -12.34
C PHE A 105 9.47 3.93 -13.79
N LEU A 106 9.19 3.03 -14.72
CA LEU A 106 9.03 3.38 -16.14
C LEU A 106 7.80 4.27 -16.34
N GLY A 107 6.71 3.98 -15.63
CA GLY A 107 5.51 4.81 -15.68
C GLY A 107 5.77 6.23 -15.17
N ALA A 108 6.49 6.38 -14.04
CA ALA A 108 6.87 7.68 -13.52
C ALA A 108 7.81 8.43 -14.49
N PHE A 109 8.79 7.75 -15.05
CA PHE A 109 9.72 8.32 -16.03
C PHE A 109 8.97 8.81 -17.29
N CYS A 110 8.10 7.99 -17.87
CA CYS A 110 7.30 8.36 -19.01
C CYS A 110 6.36 9.54 -18.68
N GLY A 111 5.75 9.54 -17.49
CA GLY A 111 4.91 10.63 -17.03
C GLY A 111 5.67 11.97 -16.96
N GLU A 112 6.91 11.95 -16.47
CA GLU A 112 7.77 13.14 -16.45
C GLU A 112 8.16 13.64 -17.86
N LEU A 113 8.37 12.71 -18.81
CA LEU A 113 8.60 13.07 -20.20
C LEU A 113 7.36 13.71 -20.84
N ILE A 114 6.17 13.19 -20.55
CA ILE A 114 4.90 13.79 -21.00
C ILE A 114 4.72 15.20 -20.43
N ALA A 115 5.21 15.44 -19.19
CA ALA A 115 5.24 16.77 -18.58
C ALA A 115 6.21 17.75 -19.27
N GLY A 116 6.91 17.33 -20.33
CA GLY A 116 7.85 18.16 -21.08
C GLY A 116 9.22 18.34 -20.43
N ARG A 117 9.59 17.48 -19.47
CA ARG A 117 10.88 17.55 -18.78
C ARG A 117 12.00 16.93 -19.63
N LYS A 118 13.21 17.46 -19.48
CA LYS A 118 14.42 16.87 -20.09
C LYS A 118 14.67 15.49 -19.47
N ILE A 119 15.26 14.57 -20.26
CA ILE A 119 15.49 13.16 -19.88
C ILE A 119 16.14 13.02 -18.49
N LEU A 120 17.14 13.83 -18.18
CA LEU A 120 17.83 13.76 -16.88
C LEU A 120 16.93 14.22 -15.72
N GLN A 121 16.08 15.22 -15.95
CA GLN A 121 15.11 15.70 -14.97
C GLN A 121 13.96 14.67 -14.79
N ALA A 122 13.50 14.07 -15.90
CA ALA A 122 12.52 13.02 -15.91
C ALA A 122 13.01 11.78 -15.14
N ALA A 123 14.27 11.39 -15.31
CA ALA A 123 14.87 10.29 -14.54
C ALA A 123 14.92 10.58 -13.04
N LYS A 124 15.33 11.79 -12.64
CA LYS A 124 15.34 12.20 -11.21
C LYS A 124 13.93 12.27 -10.61
N GLY A 125 12.98 12.86 -11.32
CA GLY A 125 11.58 12.93 -10.90
C GLY A 125 10.94 11.54 -10.81
N GLY A 126 11.19 10.68 -11.81
CA GLY A 126 10.73 9.29 -11.84
C GLY A 126 11.28 8.47 -10.68
N LEU A 127 12.58 8.60 -10.36
CA LEU A 127 13.19 7.98 -9.17
C LEU A 127 12.53 8.46 -7.88
N GLY A 128 12.25 9.76 -7.76
CA GLY A 128 11.58 10.32 -6.59
C GLY A 128 10.17 9.76 -6.38
N ALA A 129 9.38 9.68 -7.44
CA ALA A 129 8.04 9.08 -7.40
C ALA A 129 8.10 7.59 -7.05
N PHE A 130 9.02 6.85 -7.66
CA PHE A 130 9.24 5.44 -7.41
C PHE A 130 9.66 5.16 -5.95
N LEU A 131 10.64 5.90 -5.42
CA LEU A 131 11.09 5.74 -4.03
C LEU A 131 9.97 6.08 -3.04
N GLY A 132 9.20 7.13 -3.30
CA GLY A 132 8.02 7.47 -2.51
C GLY A 132 6.96 6.36 -2.51
N PHE A 133 6.69 5.78 -3.66
CA PHE A 133 5.78 4.64 -3.82
C PHE A 133 6.28 3.41 -3.06
N VAL A 134 7.54 3.02 -3.23
CA VAL A 134 8.13 1.85 -2.54
C VAL A 134 8.10 2.05 -1.03
N ALA A 135 8.49 3.21 -0.53
CA ALA A 135 8.47 3.51 0.90
C ALA A 135 7.05 3.44 1.48
N GLY A 136 6.05 4.02 0.81
CA GLY A 136 4.65 3.95 1.22
C GLY A 136 4.12 2.50 1.23
N THR A 137 4.44 1.73 0.20
CA THR A 137 4.04 0.31 0.09
C THR A 137 4.67 -0.54 1.20
N LEU A 138 5.96 -0.33 1.52
CA LEU A 138 6.63 -1.06 2.61
C LEU A 138 5.99 -0.79 3.96
N ILE A 139 5.67 0.46 4.27
CA ILE A 139 5.00 0.83 5.53
C ILE A 139 3.65 0.11 5.65
N LYS A 140 2.83 0.12 4.59
CA LYS A 140 1.55 -0.59 4.57
C LYS A 140 1.71 -2.09 4.77
N LEU A 141 2.67 -2.71 4.08
CA LEU A 141 2.94 -4.14 4.20
C LEU A 141 3.32 -4.51 5.62
N ILE A 142 4.18 -3.73 6.29
CA ILE A 142 4.56 -3.98 7.69
C ILE A 142 3.32 -4.00 8.59
N VAL A 143 2.42 -3.01 8.45
CA VAL A 143 1.19 -2.94 9.24
C VAL A 143 0.26 -4.11 8.93
N CYS A 144 0.06 -4.44 7.65
CA CYS A 144 -0.79 -5.56 7.24
C CYS A 144 -0.22 -6.91 7.69
N PHE A 145 1.11 -7.11 7.64
CA PHE A 145 1.74 -8.33 8.15
C PHE A 145 1.64 -8.46 9.68
N ALA A 146 1.71 -7.35 10.42
CA ALA A 146 1.46 -7.37 11.86
C ALA A 146 0.02 -7.81 12.17
N MET A 147 -0.97 -7.30 11.43
CA MET A 147 -2.37 -7.71 11.54
C MET A 147 -2.58 -9.17 11.11
N LEU A 148 -1.93 -9.60 10.03
CA LEU A 148 -1.98 -10.98 9.56
C LEU A 148 -1.38 -11.94 10.59
N GLY A 149 -0.22 -11.60 11.16
CA GLY A 149 0.39 -12.39 12.23
C GLY A 149 -0.55 -12.56 13.43
N TRP A 150 -1.20 -11.47 13.85
CA TRP A 150 -2.20 -11.53 14.91
C TRP A 150 -3.38 -12.42 14.54
N ALA A 151 -3.93 -12.27 13.32
CA ALA A 151 -5.07 -13.05 12.84
C ALA A 151 -4.78 -14.55 12.77
N VAL A 152 -3.57 -14.93 12.32
CA VAL A 152 -3.13 -16.33 12.23
C VAL A 152 -2.90 -16.92 13.63
N PHE A 153 -2.37 -16.14 14.57
CA PHE A 153 -2.15 -16.61 15.96
C PHE A 153 -3.45 -16.88 16.73
N HIS A 154 -4.57 -16.31 16.27
CA HIS A 154 -5.88 -16.43 16.91
C HIS A 154 -6.89 -17.20 16.01
N LEU A 155 -6.38 -18.07 15.14
CA LEU A 155 -7.15 -18.98 14.32
C LEU A 155 -7.46 -20.26 15.12
#